data_aac5a8070d3d96cf80924fea5e52729f
#
_entry.id   aac5a8070d3d96cf80924fea5e52729f
#
_cell.length_a   1.000
_cell.length_b   1.000
_cell.length_c   1.000
_cell.angle_alpha   90.00
_cell.angle_beta   90.00
_cell.angle_gamma   90.00
#
_symmetry.space_group_name_H-M   'P 1'
#
loop_
_entity.id
_entity.type
_entity.pdbx_description
1 polymer ?
#
loop_
_entity_poly.entity_id
_entity_poly.type
_entity_poly.pdbx_seq_one_letter_code
_entity_poly.pdbx_strand_id
1 'polypeptide(L)'
;MKKILLALLCLCFYGTAAFAAEKSIKEQLRDSYYTAISAASCLGVYLPERSSEFSFMRSHGWEIAPYAFEDEDVRTNFSIASNTCVDCGMELYMVTFKGTTNKKDWGINLKTSHTAYGGTTLEEMEAIAKRDPQEKKPAVHEGFNTYVDSVLRSSVVDAQSKFKGVFKKVYETPNSHLILTGHSLGGAAAT
;
A
#
# COMPACT_ATOMS: atom_id res chain seq x y z
N MET A 1 -0.39 -11.38 47.96
CA MET A 1 -1.14 -11.50 46.70
C MET A 1 -0.66 -10.52 45.61
N LYS A 2 -0.51 -9.21 45.86
CA LYS A 2 -0.05 -8.23 44.83
C LYS A 2 1.32 -8.50 44.22
N LYS A 3 2.28 -9.04 44.99
CA LYS A 3 3.66 -9.36 44.54
C LYS A 3 3.70 -10.58 43.60
N ILE A 4 2.81 -11.54 43.79
CA ILE A 4 2.73 -12.74 42.93
C ILE A 4 2.10 -12.38 41.56
N LEU A 5 1.13 -11.46 41.56
CA LEU A 5 0.51 -10.99 40.30
C LEU A 5 1.50 -10.18 39.43
N LEU A 6 2.37 -9.38 40.05
CA LEU A 6 3.40 -8.63 39.33
C LEU A 6 4.48 -9.56 38.72
N ALA A 7 4.86 -10.63 39.44
CA ALA A 7 5.81 -11.62 38.92
C ALA A 7 5.22 -12.44 37.76
N LEU A 8 3.93 -12.77 37.79
CA LEU A 8 3.24 -13.44 36.68
C LEU A 8 3.11 -12.53 35.46
N LEU A 9 2.82 -11.23 35.63
CA LEU A 9 2.81 -10.27 34.54
C LEU A 9 4.19 -10.10 33.89
N CYS A 10 5.26 -10.01 34.68
CA CYS A 10 6.63 -9.96 34.15
C CYS A 10 7.01 -11.23 33.40
N LEU A 11 6.63 -12.42 33.88
CA LEU A 11 6.85 -13.67 33.16
C LEU A 11 6.11 -13.77 31.83
N CYS A 12 4.88 -13.23 31.74
CA CYS A 12 4.16 -13.16 30.49
C CYS A 12 4.83 -12.22 29.46
N PHE A 13 5.41 -11.11 29.91
CA PHE A 13 6.14 -10.19 29.03
C PHE A 13 7.51 -10.76 28.58
N TYR A 14 8.19 -11.51 29.41
CA TYR A 14 9.43 -12.20 29.02
C TYR A 14 9.18 -13.42 28.12
N GLY A 15 8.06 -14.11 28.29
CA GLY A 15 7.70 -15.27 27.47
C GLY A 15 7.34 -14.93 26.02
N THR A 16 6.81 -13.75 25.75
CA THR A 16 6.48 -13.31 24.38
C THR A 16 7.65 -12.70 23.61
N ALA A 17 8.69 -12.22 24.30
CA ALA A 17 9.92 -11.72 23.66
C ALA A 17 10.85 -12.86 23.18
N ALA A 18 10.69 -14.09 23.68
CA ALA A 18 11.60 -15.20 23.39
C ALA A 18 11.26 -15.99 22.11
N PHE A 19 10.19 -15.69 21.38
CA PHE A 19 9.76 -16.44 20.20
C PHE A 19 9.80 -15.66 18.87
N ALA A 20 10.26 -14.42 18.85
CA ALA A 20 10.63 -13.79 17.59
C ALA A 20 11.99 -14.37 17.17
N ALA A 21 11.99 -15.33 16.26
CA ALA A 21 13.23 -15.82 15.67
C ALA A 21 14.03 -14.62 15.16
N GLU A 22 15.29 -14.47 15.63
CA GLU A 22 16.15 -13.38 15.22
C GLU A 22 16.37 -13.47 13.71
N LYS A 23 15.96 -12.43 12.96
CA LYS A 23 16.14 -12.41 11.52
C LYS A 23 17.61 -12.48 11.18
N SER A 24 17.95 -13.28 10.19
CA SER A 24 19.31 -13.32 9.65
C SER A 24 19.75 -11.93 9.17
N ILE A 25 21.05 -11.67 9.16
CA ILE A 25 21.62 -10.40 8.63
C ILE A 25 21.14 -10.15 7.21
N LYS A 26 21.03 -11.20 6.39
CA LYS A 26 20.53 -11.09 5.01
C LYS A 26 19.08 -10.62 4.96
N GLU A 27 18.21 -11.11 5.83
CA GLU A 27 16.83 -10.68 5.93
C GLU A 27 16.71 -9.23 6.44
N GLN A 28 17.53 -8.85 7.42
CA GLN A 28 17.56 -7.49 7.94
C GLN A 28 18.04 -6.49 6.87
N LEU A 29 19.04 -6.82 6.08
CA LEU A 29 19.52 -6.01 4.97
C LEU A 29 18.46 -5.87 3.88
N ARG A 30 17.80 -6.96 3.52
CA ARG A 30 16.69 -6.96 2.55
C ARG A 30 15.54 -6.08 3.01
N ASP A 31 15.11 -6.21 4.26
CA ASP A 31 14.02 -5.43 4.82
C ASP A 31 14.38 -3.94 4.89
N SER A 32 15.62 -3.63 5.24
CA SER A 32 16.14 -2.25 5.24
C SER A 32 16.17 -1.65 3.83
N TYR A 33 16.57 -2.43 2.83
CA TYR A 33 16.55 -2.02 1.43
C TYR A 33 15.13 -1.71 0.96
N TYR A 34 14.16 -2.61 1.19
CA TYR A 34 12.77 -2.37 0.79
C TYR A 34 12.16 -1.19 1.54
N THR A 35 12.52 -0.99 2.80
CA THR A 35 12.09 0.19 3.56
C THR A 35 12.62 1.48 2.94
N ALA A 36 13.90 1.54 2.58
CA ALA A 36 14.51 2.71 1.96
C ALA A 36 13.89 3.03 0.59
N ILE A 37 13.69 2.01 -0.26
CA ILE A 37 13.03 2.16 -1.57
C ILE A 37 11.58 2.60 -1.41
N SER A 38 10.83 2.02 -0.49
CA SER A 38 9.44 2.42 -0.22
C SER A 38 9.35 3.86 0.29
N ALA A 39 10.26 4.28 1.17
CA ALA A 39 10.33 5.65 1.65
C ALA A 39 10.66 6.64 0.50
N ALA A 40 11.64 6.32 -0.35
CA ALA A 40 11.96 7.11 -1.52
C ALA A 40 10.77 7.24 -2.47
N SER A 41 10.05 6.14 -2.73
CA SER A 41 8.84 6.15 -3.56
C SER A 41 7.72 7.00 -2.94
N CYS A 42 7.50 6.87 -1.63
CA CYS A 42 6.50 7.67 -0.90
C CYS A 42 6.79 9.17 -0.94
N LEU A 43 8.05 9.59 -0.96
CA LEU A 43 8.44 10.99 -1.14
C LEU A 43 8.33 11.39 -2.62
N GLY A 44 8.85 10.56 -3.52
CA GLY A 44 8.91 10.81 -4.95
C GLY A 44 7.55 11.05 -5.59
N VAL A 45 6.49 10.37 -5.12
CA VAL A 45 5.12 10.52 -5.65
C VAL A 45 4.53 11.93 -5.43
N TYR A 46 5.12 12.74 -4.54
CA TYR A 46 4.76 14.14 -4.32
C TYR A 46 5.54 15.13 -5.20
N LEU A 47 6.59 14.67 -5.86
CA LEU A 47 7.60 15.46 -6.53
C LEU A 47 7.54 15.25 -8.05
N PRO A 48 8.20 16.11 -8.83
CA PRO A 48 8.36 15.88 -10.27
C PRO A 48 9.07 14.56 -10.58
N GLU A 49 8.81 13.99 -11.73
CA GLU A 49 9.38 12.71 -12.18
C GLU A 49 10.92 12.67 -12.14
N ARG A 50 11.59 13.81 -12.29
CA ARG A 50 13.05 13.93 -12.23
C ARG A 50 13.58 14.24 -10.82
N SER A 51 12.84 13.94 -9.79
CA SER A 51 13.27 14.14 -8.40
C SER A 51 14.48 13.27 -8.03
N SER A 52 15.18 13.68 -6.96
CA SER A 52 16.28 12.92 -6.37
C SER A 52 15.85 11.54 -5.89
N GLU A 53 14.64 11.43 -5.38
CA GLU A 53 14.04 10.20 -4.84
C GLU A 53 13.83 9.16 -5.95
N PHE A 54 13.23 9.57 -7.06
CA PHE A 54 13.07 8.68 -8.20
C PHE A 54 14.41 8.41 -8.90
N SER A 55 15.35 9.34 -8.89
CA SER A 55 16.71 9.11 -9.37
C SER A 55 17.45 8.09 -8.50
N PHE A 56 17.29 8.16 -7.18
CA PHE A 56 17.80 7.15 -6.25
C PHE A 56 17.23 5.77 -6.56
N MET A 57 15.93 5.63 -6.73
CA MET A 57 15.31 4.35 -7.08
C MET A 57 15.81 3.81 -8.42
N ARG A 58 15.91 4.67 -9.45
CA ARG A 58 16.44 4.28 -10.77
C ARG A 58 17.90 3.81 -10.70
N SER A 59 18.74 4.45 -9.87
CA SER A 59 20.14 3.99 -9.66
C SER A 59 20.23 2.62 -8.98
N HIS A 60 19.12 2.14 -8.38
CA HIS A 60 18.98 0.81 -7.82
C HIS A 60 18.19 -0.15 -8.73
N GLY A 61 18.08 0.16 -10.02
CA GLY A 61 17.49 -0.70 -11.03
C GLY A 61 15.95 -0.66 -11.11
N TRP A 62 15.29 0.30 -10.43
CA TRP A 62 13.85 0.44 -10.53
C TRP A 62 13.44 1.23 -11.77
N GLU A 63 12.55 0.66 -12.55
CA GLU A 63 11.77 1.37 -13.58
C GLU A 63 10.54 1.97 -12.94
N ILE A 64 10.29 3.27 -13.15
CA ILE A 64 9.22 3.99 -12.46
C ILE A 64 8.35 4.73 -13.47
N ALA A 65 7.05 4.52 -13.37
CA ALA A 65 6.04 5.23 -14.12
C ALA A 65 5.13 6.02 -13.15
N PRO A 66 5.27 7.35 -13.08
CA PRO A 66 4.37 8.18 -12.31
C PRO A 66 3.09 8.45 -13.09
N TYR A 67 1.96 8.53 -12.38
CA TYR A 67 0.64 8.83 -12.92
C TYR A 67 -0.02 9.94 -12.12
N ALA A 68 -0.72 10.84 -12.81
CA ALA A 68 -1.65 11.79 -12.23
C ALA A 68 -3.08 11.34 -12.56
N PHE A 69 -3.96 11.45 -11.60
CA PHE A 69 -5.35 11.09 -11.73
C PHE A 69 -6.26 12.17 -11.13
N GLU A 70 -7.35 12.49 -11.80
CA GLU A 70 -8.38 13.41 -11.31
C GLU A 70 -9.76 13.00 -11.83
N ASP A 71 -10.72 12.91 -10.92
CA ASP A 71 -12.14 12.78 -11.18
C ASP A 71 -12.95 13.78 -10.34
N GLU A 72 -14.26 13.56 -10.19
CA GLU A 72 -15.14 14.45 -9.43
C GLU A 72 -14.77 14.47 -7.93
N ASP A 73 -14.42 13.30 -7.37
CA ASP A 73 -14.18 13.11 -5.95
C ASP A 73 -12.70 13.18 -5.58
N VAL A 74 -11.81 12.71 -6.44
CA VAL A 74 -10.41 12.47 -6.13
C VAL A 74 -9.48 13.18 -7.11
N ARG A 75 -8.44 13.82 -6.57
CA ARG A 75 -7.31 14.31 -7.36
C ARG A 75 -6.02 13.86 -6.71
N THR A 76 -5.33 12.92 -7.31
CA THR A 76 -4.13 12.33 -6.71
C THR A 76 -3.08 11.94 -7.74
N ASN A 77 -1.91 11.59 -7.23
CA ASN A 77 -0.86 10.92 -7.99
C ASN A 77 -0.60 9.55 -7.38
N PHE A 78 -0.17 8.63 -8.20
CA PHE A 78 0.40 7.36 -7.77
C PHE A 78 1.55 6.98 -8.70
N SER A 79 2.35 6.02 -8.30
CA SER A 79 3.39 5.49 -9.17
C SER A 79 3.35 3.96 -9.19
N ILE A 80 3.71 3.41 -10.32
CA ILE A 80 3.98 1.98 -10.49
C ILE A 80 5.47 1.86 -10.78
N ALA A 81 6.15 1.00 -10.03
CA ALA A 81 7.55 0.72 -10.22
C ALA A 81 7.79 -0.79 -10.33
N SER A 82 8.80 -1.17 -11.10
CA SER A 82 9.23 -2.57 -11.23
C SER A 82 10.75 -2.68 -11.15
N ASN A 83 11.21 -3.82 -10.66
CA ASN A 83 12.62 -4.19 -10.61
C ASN A 83 12.76 -5.71 -10.75
N THR A 84 13.87 -6.15 -11.30
CA THR A 84 14.22 -7.57 -11.34
C THR A 84 15.47 -7.79 -10.50
N CYS A 85 15.34 -8.58 -9.45
CA CYS A 85 16.49 -9.03 -8.67
C CYS A 85 17.25 -10.08 -9.49
N VAL A 86 18.36 -9.68 -10.11
CA VAL A 86 19.14 -10.54 -11.00
C VAL A 86 19.69 -11.75 -10.24
N ASP A 87 20.15 -11.55 -9.01
CA ASP A 87 20.79 -12.62 -8.21
C ASP A 87 19.79 -13.67 -7.68
N CYS A 88 18.52 -13.30 -7.51
CA CYS A 88 17.49 -14.20 -6.98
C CYS A 88 16.39 -14.55 -7.99
N GLY A 89 16.42 -14.00 -9.20
CA GLY A 89 15.41 -14.22 -10.24
C GLY A 89 13.99 -13.75 -9.84
N MET A 90 13.91 -12.82 -8.91
CA MET A 90 12.65 -12.33 -8.36
C MET A 90 12.19 -11.07 -9.09
N GLU A 91 10.95 -11.05 -9.56
CA GLU A 91 10.31 -9.85 -10.09
C GLU A 91 9.63 -9.07 -8.96
N LEU A 92 9.98 -7.80 -8.83
CA LEU A 92 9.47 -6.89 -7.81
C LEU A 92 8.58 -5.84 -8.46
N TYR A 93 7.41 -5.66 -7.91
CA TYR A 93 6.48 -4.60 -8.30
C TYR A 93 6.14 -3.75 -7.08
N MET A 94 6.03 -2.44 -7.30
CA MET A 94 5.63 -1.52 -6.23
C MET A 94 4.55 -0.58 -6.77
N VAL A 95 3.48 -0.44 -5.99
CA VAL A 95 2.47 0.60 -6.21
C VAL A 95 2.51 1.55 -5.03
N THR A 96 2.70 2.83 -5.33
CA THR A 96 2.80 3.88 -4.31
C THR A 96 1.68 4.88 -4.48
N PHE A 97 0.88 5.04 -3.44
CA PHE A 97 -0.22 6.01 -3.41
C PHE A 97 0.22 7.29 -2.71
N LYS A 98 -0.09 8.43 -3.31
CA LYS A 98 0.12 9.74 -2.71
C LYS A 98 -0.89 10.00 -1.60
N GLY A 99 -0.48 10.65 -0.55
CA GLY A 99 -1.39 11.11 0.50
C GLY A 99 -2.03 12.46 0.20
N THR A 100 -2.69 13.02 1.21
CA THR A 100 -3.45 14.27 1.14
C THR A 100 -2.58 15.47 0.79
N THR A 101 -2.95 16.22 -0.24
CA THR A 101 -2.26 17.47 -0.64
C THR A 101 -3.19 18.62 -1.02
N ASN A 102 -4.47 18.37 -1.17
CA ASN A 102 -5.43 19.37 -1.64
C ASN A 102 -6.76 19.28 -0.87
N LYS A 103 -7.68 20.20 -1.15
CA LYS A 103 -8.98 20.26 -0.46
C LYS A 103 -9.88 19.06 -0.74
N LYS A 104 -9.80 18.46 -1.93
CA LYS A 104 -10.56 17.25 -2.27
C LYS A 104 -10.10 16.08 -1.39
N ASP A 105 -8.80 15.90 -1.23
CA ASP A 105 -8.23 14.84 -0.38
C ASP A 105 -8.66 15.00 1.09
N TRP A 106 -8.75 16.26 1.60
CA TRP A 106 -9.28 16.52 2.94
C TRP A 106 -10.77 16.14 3.04
N GLY A 107 -11.56 16.40 1.98
CA GLY A 107 -12.95 15.95 1.92
C GLY A 107 -13.09 14.43 2.05
N ILE A 108 -12.18 13.68 1.43
CA ILE A 108 -12.11 12.21 1.54
C ILE A 108 -11.81 11.77 2.98
N ASN A 109 -10.82 12.39 3.64
CA ASN A 109 -10.47 12.07 5.02
C ASN A 109 -11.62 12.35 6.02
N LEU A 110 -12.51 13.28 5.69
CA LEU A 110 -13.68 13.63 6.51
C LEU A 110 -14.88 12.71 6.31
N LYS A 111 -14.89 11.87 5.28
CA LYS A 111 -15.92 10.82 5.09
C LYS A 111 -15.66 9.65 6.04
N THR A 112 -15.93 9.87 7.34
CA THR A 112 -15.60 8.91 8.42
C THR A 112 -16.59 7.74 8.55
N SER A 113 -17.63 7.69 7.74
CA SER A 113 -18.54 6.55 7.67
C SER A 113 -17.80 5.27 7.33
N HIS A 114 -18.39 4.14 7.69
CA HIS A 114 -17.87 2.83 7.33
C HIS A 114 -18.63 2.30 6.12
N THR A 115 -17.92 1.68 5.21
CA THR A 115 -18.51 0.94 4.10
C THR A 115 -18.16 -0.54 4.21
N ALA A 116 -19.08 -1.41 3.88
CA ALA A 116 -18.81 -2.85 3.88
C ALA A 116 -17.74 -3.16 2.83
N TYR A 117 -16.81 -4.05 3.18
CA TYR A 117 -15.66 -4.39 2.33
C TYR A 117 -15.62 -5.90 2.06
N GLY A 118 -15.29 -6.27 0.83
CA GLY A 118 -15.13 -7.64 0.39
C GLY A 118 -15.36 -7.77 -1.11
N GLY A 119 -15.23 -8.99 -1.61
CA GLY A 119 -15.33 -9.29 -3.05
C GLY A 119 -13.96 -9.47 -3.70
N THR A 120 -13.97 -10.07 -4.87
CA THR A 120 -12.77 -10.37 -5.68
C THR A 120 -12.76 -9.61 -7.02
N THR A 121 -13.90 -9.06 -7.40
CA THR A 121 -14.05 -8.20 -8.58
C THR A 121 -14.53 -6.82 -8.17
N LEU A 122 -14.34 -5.82 -9.03
CA LEU A 122 -14.80 -4.46 -8.76
C LEU A 122 -16.31 -4.39 -8.60
N GLU A 123 -17.07 -5.13 -9.43
CA GLU A 123 -18.53 -5.21 -9.36
C GLU A 123 -19.01 -5.82 -8.04
N GLU A 124 -18.32 -6.85 -7.55
CA GLU A 124 -18.61 -7.46 -6.24
C GLU A 124 -18.31 -6.50 -5.09
N MET A 125 -17.18 -5.79 -5.14
CA MET A 125 -16.78 -4.79 -4.14
C MET A 125 -17.83 -3.67 -4.05
N GLU A 126 -18.29 -3.15 -5.20
CA GLU A 126 -19.36 -2.14 -5.27
C GLU A 126 -20.70 -2.64 -4.71
N ALA A 127 -21.05 -3.87 -5.05
CA ALA A 127 -22.29 -4.46 -4.55
C ALA A 127 -22.26 -4.67 -3.01
N ILE A 128 -21.07 -5.02 -2.49
CA ILE A 128 -20.87 -5.19 -1.06
C ILE A 128 -20.84 -3.85 -0.33
N ALA A 129 -20.16 -2.85 -0.89
CA ALA A 129 -20.09 -1.50 -0.30
C ALA A 129 -21.45 -0.82 -0.14
N LYS A 130 -22.46 -1.21 -0.93
CA LYS A 130 -23.84 -0.74 -0.83
C LYS A 130 -24.64 -1.41 0.28
N ARG A 131 -24.10 -2.43 0.97
CA ARG A 131 -24.78 -3.13 2.06
C ARG A 131 -24.63 -2.36 3.38
N ASP A 132 -25.53 -2.65 4.33
CA ASP A 132 -25.45 -2.05 5.67
C ASP A 132 -24.15 -2.49 6.38
N PRO A 133 -23.26 -1.58 6.77
CA PRO A 133 -22.03 -1.92 7.47
C PRO A 133 -22.24 -2.48 8.88
N GLN A 134 -23.45 -2.35 9.45
CA GLN A 134 -23.79 -2.88 10.79
C GLN A 134 -23.95 -4.41 10.82
N GLU A 135 -24.05 -5.08 9.69
CA GLU A 135 -24.18 -6.54 9.60
C GLU A 135 -22.87 -7.29 9.88
N LYS A 136 -22.09 -6.99 10.89
CA LYS A 136 -20.89 -7.75 11.34
C LYS A 136 -19.95 -8.24 10.21
N LYS A 137 -19.84 -7.51 9.12
CA LYS A 137 -18.94 -7.80 7.99
C LYS A 137 -17.69 -6.94 8.07
N PRO A 138 -16.58 -7.34 7.46
CA PRO A 138 -15.45 -6.46 7.33
C PRO A 138 -15.90 -5.12 6.74
N ALA A 139 -15.43 -4.03 7.34
CA ALA A 139 -15.76 -2.69 6.91
C ALA A 139 -14.48 -1.83 6.90
N VAL A 140 -14.43 -0.89 5.97
CA VAL A 140 -13.35 0.07 5.84
C VAL A 140 -13.89 1.49 5.91
N HIS A 141 -13.02 2.45 6.13
CA HIS A 141 -13.36 3.86 6.09
C HIS A 141 -13.84 4.25 4.68
N GLU A 142 -15.02 4.84 4.58
CA GLU A 142 -15.66 5.18 3.29
C GLU A 142 -14.76 6.03 2.40
N GLY A 143 -14.11 7.06 2.94
CA GLY A 143 -13.23 7.92 2.17
C GLY A 143 -12.02 7.16 1.60
N PHE A 144 -11.44 6.22 2.33
CA PHE A 144 -10.32 5.42 1.83
C PHE A 144 -10.78 4.49 0.71
N ASN A 145 -11.96 3.88 0.86
CA ASN A 145 -12.55 3.07 -0.20
C ASN A 145 -12.83 3.91 -1.45
N THR A 146 -13.41 5.11 -1.30
CA THR A 146 -13.65 6.05 -2.42
C THR A 146 -12.36 6.38 -3.15
N TYR A 147 -11.28 6.65 -2.41
CA TYR A 147 -9.98 6.96 -3.00
C TYR A 147 -9.43 5.79 -3.84
N VAL A 148 -9.41 4.59 -3.28
CA VAL A 148 -8.92 3.39 -3.99
C VAL A 148 -9.79 3.07 -5.19
N ASP A 149 -11.11 3.11 -5.02
CA ASP A 149 -12.08 2.84 -6.08
C ASP A 149 -11.93 3.81 -7.26
N SER A 150 -11.76 5.11 -6.99
CA SER A 150 -11.50 6.13 -8.01
C SER A 150 -10.20 5.85 -8.78
N VAL A 151 -9.12 5.48 -8.10
CA VAL A 151 -7.85 5.11 -8.76
C VAL A 151 -8.03 3.86 -9.62
N LEU A 152 -8.75 2.84 -9.14
CA LEU A 152 -9.01 1.61 -9.88
C LEU A 152 -9.89 1.83 -11.11
N ARG A 153 -10.82 2.78 -11.05
CA ARG A 153 -11.74 3.14 -12.17
C ARG A 153 -11.17 4.21 -13.09
N SER A 154 -10.00 4.75 -12.78
CA SER A 154 -9.47 5.89 -13.50
C SER A 154 -9.61 5.73 -15.01
N SER A 155 -10.14 6.76 -15.66
CA SER A 155 -10.31 6.83 -17.11
C SER A 155 -8.99 7.00 -17.88
N VAL A 156 -7.87 7.07 -17.15
CA VAL A 156 -6.53 6.98 -17.72
C VAL A 156 -6.31 5.51 -18.10
N VAL A 157 -6.78 5.14 -19.28
CA VAL A 157 -6.77 3.76 -19.81
C VAL A 157 -5.39 3.11 -19.66
N ASP A 158 -4.32 3.85 -19.83
CA ASP A 158 -2.95 3.34 -19.69
C ASP A 158 -2.60 3.00 -18.23
N ALA A 159 -2.93 3.87 -17.27
CA ALA A 159 -2.68 3.63 -15.86
C ALA A 159 -3.51 2.45 -15.31
N GLN A 160 -4.79 2.36 -15.68
CA GLN A 160 -5.64 1.25 -15.27
C GLN A 160 -5.17 -0.08 -15.88
N SER A 161 -4.78 -0.11 -17.15
CA SER A 161 -4.29 -1.31 -17.79
C SER A 161 -2.98 -1.78 -17.16
N LYS A 162 -2.08 -0.85 -16.80
CA LYS A 162 -0.83 -1.16 -16.11
C LYS A 162 -1.07 -1.62 -14.67
N PHE A 163 -1.98 -0.99 -13.95
CA PHE A 163 -2.36 -1.41 -12.60
C PHE A 163 -2.90 -2.85 -12.60
N LYS A 164 -3.90 -3.14 -13.43
CA LYS A 164 -4.42 -4.51 -13.62
C LYS A 164 -3.33 -5.48 -14.11
N GLY A 165 -2.46 -5.01 -15.00
CA GLY A 165 -1.34 -5.77 -15.52
C GLY A 165 -0.34 -6.18 -14.44
N VAL A 166 -0.03 -5.29 -13.48
CA VAL A 166 0.84 -5.59 -12.34
C VAL A 166 0.23 -6.70 -11.47
N PHE A 167 -1.04 -6.58 -11.07
CA PHE A 167 -1.70 -7.61 -10.27
C PHE A 167 -1.75 -8.95 -10.99
N LYS A 168 -2.08 -8.93 -12.28
CA LYS A 168 -2.08 -10.14 -13.10
C LYS A 168 -0.69 -10.78 -13.14
N LYS A 169 0.36 -10.01 -13.40
CA LYS A 169 1.74 -10.53 -13.42
C LYS A 169 2.13 -11.12 -12.07
N VAL A 170 1.85 -10.43 -10.97
CA VAL A 170 2.15 -10.96 -9.62
C VAL A 170 1.41 -12.26 -9.34
N TYR A 171 0.16 -12.36 -9.78
CA TYR A 171 -0.64 -13.59 -9.61
C TYR A 171 -0.16 -14.75 -10.48
N GLU A 172 0.24 -14.49 -11.73
CA GLU A 172 0.58 -15.51 -12.72
C GLU A 172 2.07 -15.89 -12.73
N THR A 173 2.95 -15.07 -12.16
CA THR A 173 4.39 -15.27 -12.23
C THR A 173 4.94 -15.81 -10.89
N PRO A 174 5.42 -17.06 -10.84
CA PRO A 174 6.16 -17.55 -9.68
C PRO A 174 7.35 -16.64 -9.36
N ASN A 175 7.68 -16.45 -8.08
CA ASN A 175 8.74 -15.56 -7.60
C ASN A 175 8.53 -14.06 -7.90
N SER A 176 7.30 -13.62 -8.13
CA SER A 176 6.98 -12.19 -8.14
C SER A 176 6.48 -11.72 -6.78
N HIS A 177 6.78 -10.47 -6.43
CA HIS A 177 6.34 -9.84 -5.19
C HIS A 177 5.76 -8.46 -5.46
N LEU A 178 4.68 -8.13 -4.76
CA LEU A 178 4.04 -6.83 -4.80
C LEU A 178 4.26 -6.09 -3.47
N ILE A 179 4.73 -4.86 -3.57
CA ILE A 179 4.83 -3.91 -2.47
C ILE A 179 3.76 -2.85 -2.69
N LEU A 180 2.81 -2.75 -1.77
CA LEU A 180 1.88 -1.63 -1.70
C LEU A 180 2.40 -0.66 -0.65
N THR A 181 2.51 0.60 -0.97
CA THR A 181 3.04 1.61 -0.05
C THR A 181 2.39 2.97 -0.28
N GLY A 182 2.49 3.83 0.71
CA GLY A 182 1.97 5.19 0.65
C GLY A 182 2.19 5.92 1.96
N HIS A 183 2.03 7.23 1.95
CA HIS A 183 2.13 8.08 3.12
C HIS A 183 0.76 8.69 3.45
N SER A 184 0.39 8.76 4.73
CA SER A 184 -0.88 9.34 5.20
C SER A 184 -2.09 8.64 4.54
N LEU A 185 -3.00 9.37 3.86
CA LEU A 185 -4.11 8.80 3.09
C LEU A 185 -3.63 7.72 2.10
N GLY A 186 -2.48 7.93 1.45
CA GLY A 186 -1.90 6.93 0.56
C GLY A 186 -1.49 5.65 1.27
N GLY A 187 -1.06 5.73 2.54
CA GLY A 187 -0.80 4.56 3.39
C GLY A 187 -2.08 3.78 3.69
N ALA A 188 -3.17 4.48 4.00
CA ALA A 188 -4.47 3.85 4.21
C ALA A 188 -5.02 3.20 2.91
N ALA A 189 -4.74 3.79 1.75
CA ALA A 189 -5.11 3.22 0.45
C ALA A 189 -4.29 1.97 0.10
N ALA A 190 -3.07 1.83 0.64
CA ALA A 190 -2.17 0.69 0.41
C ALA A 190 -2.48 -0.52 1.31
N THR A 191 -3.31 -0.34 2.34
CA THR A 191 -3.70 -1.38 3.30
C THR A 191 -4.91 -2.14 2.84
#